data_fa75dd3e0e30399276b97725b1dbe998
#
_entry.id   fa75dd3e0e30399276b97725b1dbe998
#
_cell.length_a   1.000
_cell.length_b   1.000
_cell.length_c   1.000
_cell.angle_alpha   90.00
_cell.angle_beta   90.00
_cell.angle_gamma   90.00
#
_symmetry.space_group_name_H-M   'P 1'
#
loop_
_entity.id
_entity.type
_entity.pdbx_description
1 polymer ?
#
loop_
_entity_poly.entity_id
_entity_poly.type
_entity_poly.pdbx_seq_one_letter_code
_entity_poly.pdbx_strand_id
1 'polypeptide(L)'
;VMWVEQFPNAKVLTNRKAVKALVDNVKRAGFTSIGLDVKGPEGYVSYRKNDLSKTPYFTATKNQAKQVKDDGFDLLEVVLEEAHKVGLKVYTSFNFFTEGNITTNDYAVLHQHKDWEEVVQRPEDKGRLLRISETVRGKDAAAGKLLALAFVNPSNMDVQNFQLLRVEEVLKNYDVDGIVLDRCRYDNLYADFSDVSKKAFEQYLKKDGKTLQCFPDDAFKIDEKGTLVKGKLFKEWICFRSQTIADFTSRIRSLVNKYKSEKNSNLKMAAYVGSWYEVYYQNGVNWASDKFVYNDRLAFPESNIYGSKYNETSYLKNLDFLMIGTYYK
;
A
#
# COMPACT_ATOMS: atom_id res chain seq x y z
N VAL A 1 8.15 -17.19 5.58
CA VAL A 1 6.88 -16.57 6.00
C VAL A 1 5.73 -17.23 5.27
N MET A 2 4.69 -17.66 5.99
CA MET A 2 3.40 -18.05 5.41
C MET A 2 2.51 -16.81 5.35
N TRP A 3 2.08 -16.42 4.14
CA TRP A 3 1.17 -15.29 3.98
C TRP A 3 -0.28 -15.71 4.17
N VAL A 4 -1.01 -14.97 4.97
CA VAL A 4 -2.42 -15.21 5.31
C VAL A 4 -3.23 -13.95 5.01
N GLU A 5 -3.93 -13.97 3.89
CA GLU A 5 -4.81 -12.88 3.50
C GLU A 5 -6.10 -12.90 4.34
N GLN A 6 -6.52 -11.73 4.82
CA GLN A 6 -7.74 -11.57 5.61
C GLN A 6 -8.98 -11.99 4.82
N PHE A 7 -9.18 -11.38 3.67
CA PHE A 7 -10.44 -11.44 2.94
C PHE A 7 -10.78 -12.82 2.36
N PRO A 8 -9.86 -13.56 1.72
CA PRO A 8 -10.11 -14.92 1.30
C PRO A 8 -10.41 -15.87 2.45
N ASN A 9 -9.84 -15.61 3.62
CA ASN A 9 -9.96 -16.45 4.81
C ASN A 9 -11.06 -16.00 5.79
N ALA A 10 -11.85 -14.96 5.46
CA ALA A 10 -12.84 -14.37 6.35
C ALA A 10 -13.87 -15.40 6.90
N LYS A 11 -14.29 -16.36 6.07
CA LYS A 11 -15.23 -17.43 6.47
C LYS A 11 -14.56 -18.65 7.11
N VAL A 12 -13.24 -18.74 7.05
CA VAL A 12 -12.47 -19.89 7.57
C VAL A 12 -11.92 -19.58 8.96
N LEU A 13 -11.30 -18.42 9.12
CA LEU A 13 -10.64 -18.02 10.36
C LEU A 13 -11.59 -17.25 11.29
N THR A 14 -12.71 -17.89 11.65
CA THR A 14 -13.79 -17.28 12.43
C THR A 14 -13.75 -17.61 13.92
N ASN A 15 -12.86 -18.52 14.33
CA ASN A 15 -12.76 -18.96 15.72
C ASN A 15 -11.38 -19.52 16.06
N ARG A 16 -11.09 -19.63 17.34
CA ARG A 16 -9.78 -20.09 17.86
C ARG A 16 -9.39 -21.49 17.34
N LYS A 17 -10.34 -22.42 17.19
CA LYS A 17 -10.05 -23.78 16.70
C LYS A 17 -9.51 -23.75 15.26
N ALA A 18 -10.11 -22.94 14.40
CA ALA A 18 -9.65 -22.76 13.02
C ALA A 18 -8.29 -22.09 12.96
N VAL A 19 -8.06 -21.03 13.75
CA VAL A 19 -6.76 -20.36 13.85
C VAL A 19 -5.69 -21.33 14.36
N LYS A 20 -5.97 -22.11 15.42
CA LYS A 20 -5.02 -23.10 15.92
C LYS A 20 -4.66 -24.13 14.85
N ALA A 21 -5.62 -24.63 14.09
CA ALA A 21 -5.38 -25.60 13.00
C ALA A 21 -4.48 -24.99 11.92
N LEU A 22 -4.68 -23.73 11.55
CA LEU A 22 -3.81 -23.00 10.63
C LEU A 22 -2.37 -22.92 11.18
N VAL A 23 -2.21 -22.47 12.43
CA VAL A 23 -0.91 -22.31 13.09
C VAL A 23 -0.16 -23.64 13.17
N ASP A 24 -0.83 -24.73 13.59
CA ASP A 24 -0.25 -26.07 13.66
C ASP A 24 0.22 -26.55 12.28
N ASN A 25 -0.56 -26.27 11.21
CA ASN A 25 -0.17 -26.61 9.84
C ASN A 25 1.05 -25.81 9.37
N VAL A 26 1.07 -24.50 9.62
CA VAL A 26 2.20 -23.61 9.29
C VAL A 26 3.47 -24.09 9.99
N LYS A 27 3.37 -24.41 11.28
CA LYS A 27 4.52 -24.93 12.06
C LYS A 27 5.01 -26.28 11.52
N ARG A 28 4.09 -27.21 11.27
CA ARG A 28 4.42 -28.55 10.72
C ARG A 28 5.05 -28.46 9.33
N ALA A 29 4.66 -27.48 8.53
CA ALA A 29 5.24 -27.22 7.20
C ALA A 29 6.64 -26.56 7.26
N GLY A 30 7.20 -26.33 8.47
CA GLY A 30 8.53 -25.80 8.66
C GLY A 30 8.65 -24.26 8.53
N PHE A 31 7.55 -23.54 8.45
CA PHE A 31 7.61 -22.08 8.48
C PHE A 31 8.00 -21.56 9.85
N THR A 32 8.63 -20.39 9.87
CA THR A 32 9.09 -19.72 11.10
C THR A 32 8.22 -18.50 11.45
N SER A 33 7.35 -18.09 10.53
CA SER A 33 6.52 -16.89 10.72
C SER A 33 5.28 -16.90 9.85
N ILE A 34 4.28 -16.14 10.31
CA ILE A 34 3.04 -15.81 9.59
C ILE A 34 3.09 -14.32 9.21
N GLY A 35 2.75 -14.00 7.96
CA GLY A 35 2.41 -12.64 7.53
C GLY A 35 0.89 -12.54 7.46
N LEU A 36 0.26 -11.86 8.41
CA LEU A 36 -1.19 -11.72 8.49
C LEU A 36 -1.65 -10.37 7.95
N ASP A 37 -2.54 -10.34 6.98
CA ASP A 37 -3.21 -9.10 6.58
C ASP A 37 -4.13 -8.62 7.72
N VAL A 38 -3.72 -7.52 8.36
CA VAL A 38 -4.51 -6.89 9.43
C VAL A 38 -5.31 -5.70 8.94
N LYS A 39 -4.97 -5.17 7.77
CA LYS A 39 -5.74 -4.18 7.04
C LYS A 39 -5.82 -4.62 5.58
N GLY A 40 -7.01 -5.07 5.17
CA GLY A 40 -7.27 -5.56 3.82
C GLY A 40 -7.39 -4.43 2.77
N PRO A 41 -7.40 -4.79 1.46
CA PRO A 41 -7.49 -3.81 0.38
C PRO A 41 -8.81 -3.05 0.34
N GLU A 42 -9.88 -3.59 0.92
CA GLU A 42 -11.18 -2.92 1.05
C GLU A 42 -11.20 -1.86 2.16
N GLY A 43 -10.13 -1.80 2.98
CA GLY A 43 -9.98 -0.83 4.05
C GLY A 43 -10.44 -1.30 5.42
N TYR A 44 -11.00 -2.52 5.56
CA TYR A 44 -11.35 -3.12 6.83
C TYR A 44 -10.14 -3.65 7.59
N VAL A 45 -10.28 -3.74 8.92
CA VAL A 45 -9.23 -4.31 9.79
C VAL A 45 -9.66 -5.63 10.41
N SER A 46 -8.68 -6.46 10.83
CA SER A 46 -8.89 -7.75 11.51
C SER A 46 -8.41 -7.75 12.96
N TYR A 47 -8.45 -6.56 13.59
CA TYR A 47 -8.15 -6.35 15.00
C TYR A 47 -9.21 -5.44 15.62
N ARG A 48 -9.51 -5.61 16.92
CA ARG A 48 -10.61 -4.93 17.62
C ARG A 48 -10.18 -3.69 18.39
N LYS A 49 -8.93 -3.62 18.84
CA LYS A 49 -8.42 -2.49 19.63
C LYS A 49 -8.00 -1.35 18.69
N ASN A 50 -9.00 -0.67 18.12
CA ASN A 50 -8.87 0.31 17.03
C ASN A 50 -9.51 1.68 17.34
N ASP A 51 -9.41 2.13 18.58
CA ASP A 51 -10.06 3.35 19.08
C ASP A 51 -9.55 4.65 18.41
N LEU A 52 -8.32 4.65 17.87
CA LEU A 52 -7.72 5.82 17.24
C LEU A 52 -8.28 6.07 15.85
N SER A 53 -8.26 5.05 14.98
CA SER A 53 -8.74 5.17 13.60
C SER A 53 -10.24 4.92 13.48
N LYS A 54 -10.83 4.18 14.41
CA LYS A 54 -12.21 3.70 14.36
C LYS A 54 -12.56 2.98 13.07
N THR A 55 -11.56 2.34 12.45
CA THR A 55 -11.75 1.59 11.21
C THR A 55 -12.67 0.41 11.46
N PRO A 56 -13.69 0.17 10.61
CA PRO A 56 -14.58 -0.97 10.78
C PRO A 56 -13.83 -2.30 10.71
N TYR A 57 -14.23 -3.24 11.57
CA TYR A 57 -13.75 -4.61 11.53
C TYR A 57 -14.28 -5.33 10.29
N PHE A 58 -13.57 -6.34 9.76
CA PHE A 58 -13.88 -6.94 8.46
C PHE A 58 -15.28 -7.61 8.38
N THR A 59 -15.93 -7.91 9.51
CA THR A 59 -17.31 -8.40 9.54
C THR A 59 -18.33 -7.38 9.05
N ALA A 60 -17.95 -6.10 9.00
CA ALA A 60 -18.77 -5.02 8.46
C ALA A 60 -18.80 -4.92 6.92
N THR A 61 -18.08 -5.84 6.22
CA THR A 61 -18.06 -5.88 4.75
C THR A 61 -19.45 -5.95 4.15
N LYS A 62 -19.68 -5.22 3.07
CA LYS A 62 -20.92 -5.29 2.27
C LYS A 62 -20.91 -6.44 1.26
N ASN A 63 -19.76 -7.07 1.04
CA ASN A 63 -19.64 -8.21 0.15
C ASN A 63 -20.27 -9.45 0.76
N GLN A 64 -21.49 -9.78 0.33
CA GLN A 64 -22.26 -10.93 0.84
C GLN A 64 -21.50 -12.26 0.80
N ALA A 65 -20.65 -12.46 -0.21
CA ALA A 65 -19.83 -13.67 -0.32
C ALA A 65 -18.81 -13.80 0.82
N LYS A 66 -18.48 -12.72 1.53
CA LYS A 66 -17.48 -12.64 2.61
C LYS A 66 -18.08 -12.33 3.98
N GLN A 67 -19.36 -12.00 4.05
CA GLN A 67 -20.02 -11.69 5.31
C GLN A 67 -19.96 -12.90 6.27
N VAL A 68 -19.63 -12.60 7.51
CA VAL A 68 -19.69 -13.51 8.65
C VAL A 68 -20.36 -12.79 9.82
N LYS A 69 -20.97 -13.56 10.72
CA LYS A 69 -21.57 -12.99 11.94
C LYS A 69 -20.48 -12.37 12.79
N ASP A 70 -20.73 -11.17 13.27
CA ASP A 70 -19.86 -10.53 14.27
C ASP A 70 -20.20 -11.09 15.66
N ASP A 71 -19.26 -11.82 16.23
CA ASP A 71 -19.36 -12.42 17.57
C ASP A 71 -18.31 -11.85 18.54
N GLY A 72 -17.65 -10.75 18.15
CA GLY A 72 -16.60 -10.13 18.96
C GLY A 72 -15.23 -10.78 18.84
N PHE A 73 -15.07 -11.78 17.96
CA PHE A 73 -13.78 -12.44 17.73
C PHE A 73 -12.71 -11.47 17.22
N ASP A 74 -11.53 -11.45 17.87
CA ASP A 74 -10.35 -10.69 17.44
C ASP A 74 -9.35 -11.64 16.77
N LEU A 75 -9.30 -11.59 15.43
CA LEU A 75 -8.46 -12.49 14.65
C LEU A 75 -6.97 -12.27 14.96
N LEU A 76 -6.52 -11.01 15.03
CA LEU A 76 -5.11 -10.72 15.29
C LEU A 76 -4.68 -11.20 16.67
N GLU A 77 -5.47 -10.94 17.71
CA GLU A 77 -5.16 -11.37 19.08
C GLU A 77 -5.01 -12.89 19.15
N VAL A 78 -5.97 -13.63 18.58
CA VAL A 78 -5.95 -15.08 18.62
C VAL A 78 -4.81 -15.68 17.79
N VAL A 79 -4.49 -15.11 16.63
CA VAL A 79 -3.33 -15.54 15.81
C VAL A 79 -2.03 -15.34 16.57
N LEU A 80 -1.85 -14.20 17.24
CA LEU A 80 -0.66 -13.92 18.07
C LEU A 80 -0.52 -14.95 19.19
N GLU A 81 -1.58 -15.17 19.97
CA GLU A 81 -1.56 -16.14 21.07
C GLU A 81 -1.20 -17.57 20.61
N GLU A 82 -1.84 -18.06 19.57
CA GLU A 82 -1.60 -19.43 19.09
C GLU A 82 -0.24 -19.57 18.41
N ALA A 83 0.19 -18.58 17.63
CA ALA A 83 1.48 -18.58 16.94
C ALA A 83 2.65 -18.52 17.93
N HIS A 84 2.61 -17.64 18.92
CA HIS A 84 3.67 -17.49 19.91
C HIS A 84 3.84 -18.72 20.80
N LYS A 85 2.73 -19.44 21.14
CA LYS A 85 2.79 -20.72 21.87
C LYS A 85 3.67 -21.77 21.20
N VAL A 86 3.75 -21.75 19.88
CA VAL A 86 4.56 -22.72 19.10
C VAL A 86 5.84 -22.11 18.53
N GLY A 87 6.19 -20.87 18.95
CA GLY A 87 7.40 -20.17 18.55
C GLY A 87 7.41 -19.67 17.11
N LEU A 88 6.24 -19.39 16.53
CA LEU A 88 6.10 -18.68 15.26
C LEU A 88 6.04 -17.16 15.50
N LYS A 89 6.69 -16.38 14.63
CA LYS A 89 6.56 -14.92 14.60
C LYS A 89 5.33 -14.51 13.81
N VAL A 90 4.75 -13.36 14.15
CA VAL A 90 3.61 -12.78 13.42
C VAL A 90 3.95 -11.37 12.95
N TYR A 91 4.03 -11.22 11.63
CA TYR A 91 4.20 -9.93 10.95
C TYR A 91 2.84 -9.46 10.45
N THR A 92 2.45 -8.24 10.81
CA THR A 92 1.15 -7.66 10.42
C THR A 92 1.28 -6.86 9.13
N SER A 93 0.56 -7.27 8.11
CA SER A 93 0.54 -6.64 6.80
C SER A 93 -0.59 -5.62 6.70
N PHE A 94 -0.26 -4.46 6.13
CA PHE A 94 -1.20 -3.38 5.85
C PHE A 94 -1.22 -3.07 4.35
N ASN A 95 -2.37 -3.17 3.72
CA ASN A 95 -2.61 -2.66 2.38
C ASN A 95 -2.78 -1.14 2.43
N PHE A 96 -1.67 -0.37 2.45
CA PHE A 96 -1.66 1.03 2.86
C PHE A 96 -2.55 1.95 2.03
N PHE A 97 -2.37 2.00 0.71
CA PHE A 97 -3.05 2.98 -0.13
C PHE A 97 -4.20 2.41 -0.96
N THR A 98 -4.89 1.38 -0.45
CA THR A 98 -6.16 0.89 -1.00
C THR A 98 -7.25 0.97 0.08
N GLU A 99 -8.40 1.54 -0.23
CA GLU A 99 -9.49 1.77 0.73
C GLU A 99 -10.86 1.34 0.16
N GLY A 100 -10.85 0.43 -0.80
CA GLY A 100 -12.12 -0.05 -1.36
C GLY A 100 -11.93 -1.04 -2.50
N ASN A 101 -13.00 -1.77 -2.76
CA ASN A 101 -13.14 -2.67 -3.89
C ASN A 101 -14.30 -2.19 -4.76
N ILE A 102 -13.95 -1.63 -5.92
CA ILE A 102 -14.92 -1.05 -6.86
C ILE A 102 -15.83 -2.15 -7.42
N THR A 103 -15.27 -3.33 -7.69
CA THR A 103 -16.02 -4.45 -8.27
C THR A 103 -17.16 -4.94 -7.38
N THR A 104 -16.97 -4.91 -6.07
CA THR A 104 -17.97 -5.37 -5.10
C THR A 104 -18.71 -4.21 -4.43
N ASN A 105 -18.40 -2.97 -4.81
CA ASN A 105 -18.92 -1.74 -4.18
C ASN A 105 -18.73 -1.75 -2.66
N ASP A 106 -17.56 -2.21 -2.22
CA ASP A 106 -17.25 -2.39 -0.80
C ASP A 106 -16.12 -1.44 -0.38
N TYR A 107 -16.45 -0.49 0.47
CA TYR A 107 -15.56 0.56 0.94
C TYR A 107 -15.74 0.72 2.45
N ALA A 108 -14.65 0.59 3.21
CA ALA A 108 -14.72 0.73 4.68
C ALA A 108 -14.96 2.20 5.08
N VAL A 109 -14.03 3.09 4.74
CA VAL A 109 -14.09 4.51 5.11
C VAL A 109 -14.13 5.45 3.90
N LEU A 110 -13.72 5.00 2.73
CA LEU A 110 -13.58 5.85 1.54
C LEU A 110 -14.90 6.47 1.07
N HIS A 111 -16.04 5.82 1.33
CA HIS A 111 -17.34 6.42 1.00
C HIS A 111 -17.64 7.71 1.78
N GLN A 112 -16.98 7.92 2.92
CA GLN A 112 -17.04 9.17 3.71
C GLN A 112 -15.96 10.17 3.29
N HIS A 113 -14.92 9.73 2.58
CA HIS A 113 -13.73 10.48 2.19
C HIS A 113 -13.44 10.33 0.70
N LYS A 114 -14.42 10.63 -0.15
CA LYS A 114 -14.26 10.50 -1.62
C LYS A 114 -13.14 11.37 -2.19
N ASP A 115 -12.78 12.44 -1.50
CA ASP A 115 -11.66 13.32 -1.81
C ASP A 115 -10.28 12.66 -1.59
N TRP A 116 -10.23 11.52 -0.92
CA TRP A 116 -9.00 10.73 -0.74
C TRP A 116 -8.66 9.85 -1.94
N GLU A 117 -9.67 9.50 -2.76
CA GLU A 117 -9.47 8.64 -3.93
C GLU A 117 -8.51 9.29 -4.93
N GLU A 118 -7.59 8.51 -5.51
CA GLU A 118 -6.68 9.00 -6.53
C GLU A 118 -7.43 9.56 -7.75
N VAL A 119 -6.95 10.69 -8.26
CA VAL A 119 -7.35 11.27 -9.55
C VAL A 119 -6.35 10.82 -10.60
N VAL A 120 -6.82 10.16 -11.63
CA VAL A 120 -6.00 9.55 -12.67
C VAL A 120 -6.22 10.19 -14.04
N GLN A 121 -5.17 10.13 -14.88
CA GLN A 121 -5.22 10.55 -16.28
C GLN A 121 -4.90 9.35 -17.17
N ARG A 122 -5.91 8.65 -17.69
CA ARG A 122 -5.71 7.41 -18.44
C ARG A 122 -6.03 7.53 -19.92
N PRO A 123 -5.37 6.71 -20.79
CA PRO A 123 -5.65 6.67 -22.23
C PRO A 123 -7.12 6.36 -22.56
N GLU A 124 -7.69 5.34 -21.90
CA GLU A 124 -9.09 4.92 -22.11
C GLU A 124 -10.12 5.98 -21.74
N ASP A 125 -9.74 6.95 -20.92
CA ASP A 125 -10.53 8.11 -20.54
C ASP A 125 -10.20 9.36 -21.36
N LYS A 126 -9.42 9.21 -22.43
CA LYS A 126 -8.95 10.32 -23.31
C LYS A 126 -8.21 11.40 -22.55
N GLY A 127 -7.41 11.03 -21.56
CA GLY A 127 -6.62 11.94 -20.74
C GLY A 127 -7.43 12.84 -19.81
N ARG A 128 -8.72 12.58 -19.60
CA ARG A 128 -9.50 13.32 -18.60
C ARG A 128 -9.04 12.97 -17.18
N LEU A 129 -9.06 13.97 -16.31
CA LEU A 129 -8.80 13.80 -14.89
C LEU A 129 -10.06 13.30 -14.20
N LEU A 130 -10.03 12.04 -13.75
CA LEU A 130 -11.16 11.36 -13.11
C LEU A 130 -10.71 10.62 -11.88
N ARG A 131 -11.57 10.49 -10.86
CA ARG A 131 -11.34 9.51 -9.79
C ARG A 131 -11.31 8.09 -10.36
N ILE A 132 -10.56 7.18 -9.75
CA ILE A 132 -10.44 5.80 -10.24
C ILE A 132 -11.83 5.17 -10.46
N SER A 133 -12.76 5.36 -9.53
CA SER A 133 -14.13 4.82 -9.62
C SER A 133 -14.96 5.43 -10.77
N GLU A 134 -14.61 6.62 -11.24
CA GLU A 134 -15.31 7.35 -12.31
C GLU A 134 -14.77 7.03 -13.72
N THR A 135 -13.61 6.39 -13.82
CA THR A 135 -12.97 6.01 -15.09
C THR A 135 -13.79 4.96 -15.86
N VAL A 136 -13.49 4.77 -17.15
CA VAL A 136 -14.04 3.64 -17.94
C VAL A 136 -13.73 2.32 -17.22
N ARG A 137 -12.50 2.12 -16.76
CA ARG A 137 -12.09 0.93 -16.02
C ARG A 137 -12.84 0.79 -14.69
N GLY A 138 -13.07 1.88 -13.96
CA GLY A 138 -13.87 1.87 -12.73
C GLY A 138 -15.32 1.47 -12.96
N LYS A 139 -15.94 2.00 -14.01
CA LYS A 139 -17.30 1.62 -14.42
C LYS A 139 -17.41 0.17 -14.87
N ASP A 140 -16.43 -0.33 -15.61
CA ASP A 140 -16.37 -1.75 -16.01
C ASP A 140 -16.17 -2.68 -14.80
N ALA A 141 -15.40 -2.25 -13.81
CA ALA A 141 -15.26 -2.98 -12.55
C ALA A 141 -16.59 -3.00 -11.77
N ALA A 142 -17.27 -1.87 -11.64
CA ALA A 142 -18.58 -1.79 -11.00
C ALA A 142 -19.63 -2.65 -11.71
N ALA A 143 -19.50 -2.85 -13.03
CA ALA A 143 -20.32 -3.78 -13.81
C ALA A 143 -19.87 -5.25 -13.73
N GLY A 144 -18.85 -5.58 -12.92
CA GLY A 144 -18.35 -6.94 -12.72
C GLY A 144 -17.50 -7.52 -13.85
N LYS A 145 -17.07 -6.68 -14.81
CA LYS A 145 -16.28 -7.13 -15.98
C LYS A 145 -14.79 -7.35 -15.66
N LEU A 146 -14.28 -6.71 -14.63
CA LEU A 146 -12.89 -6.82 -14.17
C LEU A 146 -12.77 -6.52 -12.68
N LEU A 147 -11.62 -6.87 -12.09
CA LEU A 147 -11.31 -6.51 -10.72
C LEU A 147 -10.61 -5.14 -10.65
N ALA A 148 -11.07 -4.27 -9.78
CA ALA A 148 -10.42 -3.00 -9.49
C ALA A 148 -10.55 -2.61 -8.02
N LEU A 149 -9.47 -2.06 -7.48
CA LEU A 149 -9.40 -1.50 -6.13
C LEU A 149 -9.41 0.03 -6.22
N ALA A 150 -9.98 0.66 -5.20
CA ALA A 150 -9.91 2.11 -5.04
C ALA A 150 -8.63 2.46 -4.29
N PHE A 151 -7.67 3.03 -5.01
CA PHE A 151 -6.47 3.59 -4.41
C PHE A 151 -6.75 5.00 -3.90
N VAL A 152 -6.08 5.37 -2.81
CA VAL A 152 -6.12 6.69 -2.19
C VAL A 152 -4.78 7.40 -2.34
N ASN A 153 -4.84 8.73 -2.47
CA ASN A 153 -3.69 9.56 -2.80
C ASN A 153 -2.61 9.54 -1.70
N PRO A 154 -1.41 8.98 -1.98
CA PRO A 154 -0.30 9.00 -1.02
C PRO A 154 0.23 10.40 -0.69
N SER A 155 -0.01 11.41 -1.55
CA SER A 155 0.40 12.80 -1.29
C SER A 155 -0.54 13.52 -0.32
N ASN A 156 -1.70 12.94 0.00
CA ASN A 156 -2.64 13.52 0.96
C ASN A 156 -2.20 13.21 2.39
N MET A 157 -1.91 14.25 3.16
CA MET A 157 -1.45 14.10 4.55
C MET A 157 -2.50 13.52 5.48
N ASP A 158 -3.80 13.76 5.22
CA ASP A 158 -4.88 13.16 6.02
C ASP A 158 -4.94 11.65 5.80
N VAL A 159 -4.75 11.20 4.53
CA VAL A 159 -4.61 9.77 4.22
C VAL A 159 -3.40 9.18 4.96
N GLN A 160 -2.23 9.80 4.87
CA GLN A 160 -1.03 9.31 5.56
C GLN A 160 -1.22 9.24 7.07
N ASN A 161 -1.80 10.30 7.68
CA ASN A 161 -2.06 10.33 9.12
C ASN A 161 -3.02 9.22 9.54
N PHE A 162 -4.07 8.98 8.76
CA PHE A 162 -5.03 7.91 9.03
C PHE A 162 -4.39 6.52 8.97
N GLN A 163 -3.49 6.27 7.99
CA GLN A 163 -2.73 5.02 7.95
C GLN A 163 -1.81 4.85 9.16
N LEU A 164 -1.17 5.94 9.62
CA LEU A 164 -0.32 5.89 10.82
C LEU A 164 -1.09 5.56 12.08
N LEU A 165 -2.33 6.07 12.24
CA LEU A 165 -3.19 5.71 13.37
C LEU A 165 -3.42 4.20 13.45
N ARG A 166 -3.68 3.55 12.31
CA ARG A 166 -3.87 2.09 12.22
C ARG A 166 -2.61 1.31 12.61
N VAL A 167 -1.44 1.78 12.17
CA VAL A 167 -0.16 1.17 12.58
C VAL A 167 0.06 1.35 14.08
N GLU A 168 -0.22 2.54 14.61
CA GLU A 168 -0.07 2.83 16.03
C GLU A 168 -0.99 1.98 16.91
N GLU A 169 -2.25 1.76 16.50
CA GLU A 169 -3.18 0.87 17.19
C GLU A 169 -2.63 -0.54 17.36
N VAL A 170 -2.09 -1.09 16.28
CA VAL A 170 -1.50 -2.45 16.30
C VAL A 170 -0.26 -2.49 17.17
N LEU A 171 0.68 -1.56 17.00
CA LEU A 171 1.92 -1.51 17.79
C LEU A 171 1.65 -1.29 19.28
N LYS A 172 0.67 -0.47 19.62
CA LYS A 172 0.30 -0.14 20.99
C LYS A 172 -0.39 -1.31 21.69
N ASN A 173 -1.34 -1.94 21.02
CA ASN A 173 -2.32 -2.82 21.67
C ASN A 173 -2.02 -4.32 21.50
N TYR A 174 -1.10 -4.70 20.60
CA TYR A 174 -0.81 -6.10 20.28
C TYR A 174 0.69 -6.39 20.35
N ASP A 175 1.05 -7.62 20.69
CA ASP A 175 2.45 -8.07 20.77
C ASP A 175 2.91 -8.65 19.42
N VAL A 176 3.00 -7.79 18.42
CA VAL A 176 3.41 -8.16 17.05
C VAL A 176 4.93 -8.22 16.91
N ASP A 177 5.42 -9.06 16.01
CA ASP A 177 6.85 -9.16 15.70
C ASP A 177 7.30 -8.15 14.64
N GLY A 178 6.36 -7.54 13.93
CA GLY A 178 6.68 -6.50 12.96
C GLY A 178 5.52 -6.08 12.08
N ILE A 179 5.82 -5.05 11.28
CA ILE A 179 4.91 -4.43 10.31
C ILE A 179 5.41 -4.74 8.90
N VAL A 180 4.48 -5.07 8.00
CA VAL A 180 4.76 -5.27 6.57
C VAL A 180 3.98 -4.25 5.76
N LEU A 181 4.72 -3.52 4.92
CA LEU A 181 4.15 -2.59 3.95
C LEU A 181 3.68 -3.38 2.72
N ASP A 182 2.37 -3.49 2.51
CA ASP A 182 1.78 -3.96 1.27
C ASP A 182 1.00 -2.83 0.59
N ARG A 183 0.97 -2.79 -0.73
CA ARG A 183 0.36 -1.69 -1.52
C ARG A 183 0.70 -0.29 -1.01
N CYS A 184 1.91 -0.12 -0.45
CA CYS A 184 2.45 1.17 -0.05
C CYS A 184 2.98 1.90 -1.31
N ARG A 185 2.07 2.29 -2.19
CA ARG A 185 2.34 2.78 -3.54
C ARG A 185 1.12 3.46 -4.16
N TYR A 186 1.34 4.21 -5.22
CA TYR A 186 0.27 4.63 -6.13
C TYR A 186 -0.30 3.44 -6.92
N ASP A 187 -1.50 3.59 -7.49
CA ASP A 187 -2.09 2.56 -8.37
C ASP A 187 -1.13 2.22 -9.52
N ASN A 188 -0.78 3.24 -10.31
CA ASN A 188 0.14 3.09 -11.44
C ASN A 188 0.74 4.45 -11.87
N LEU A 189 1.33 4.50 -13.09
CA LEU A 189 1.93 5.72 -13.64
C LEU A 189 0.93 6.87 -13.81
N TYR A 190 -0.35 6.57 -14.03
CA TYR A 190 -1.39 7.56 -14.33
C TYR A 190 -2.00 8.25 -13.10
N ALA A 191 -1.43 8.08 -11.90
CA ALA A 191 -1.85 8.66 -10.62
C ALA A 191 -0.71 9.43 -9.94
N ASP A 192 -0.97 10.40 -9.07
CA ASP A 192 -2.20 11.11 -8.75
C ASP A 192 -2.15 12.55 -9.26
N PHE A 193 -3.23 13.02 -9.88
CA PHE A 193 -3.33 14.36 -10.47
C PHE A 193 -4.39 15.24 -9.80
N SER A 194 -4.65 15.02 -8.52
CA SER A 194 -5.50 15.90 -7.71
C SER A 194 -4.81 17.26 -7.42
N ASP A 195 -5.60 18.23 -6.99
CA ASP A 195 -5.07 19.53 -6.53
C ASP A 195 -4.12 19.38 -5.33
N VAL A 196 -4.31 18.36 -4.49
CA VAL A 196 -3.41 18.03 -3.38
C VAL A 196 -2.03 17.65 -3.91
N SER A 197 -1.97 16.74 -4.88
CA SER A 197 -0.73 16.32 -5.52
C SER A 197 -0.07 17.44 -6.31
N LYS A 198 -0.86 18.29 -6.99
CA LYS A 198 -0.35 19.49 -7.66
C LYS A 198 0.42 20.40 -6.70
N LYS A 199 -0.21 20.76 -5.58
CA LYS A 199 0.41 21.62 -4.55
C LYS A 199 1.67 20.99 -3.94
N ALA A 200 1.62 19.69 -3.65
CA ALA A 200 2.77 18.97 -3.12
C ALA A 200 3.93 18.91 -4.12
N PHE A 201 3.63 18.69 -5.41
CA PHE A 201 4.63 18.70 -6.48
C PHE A 201 5.23 20.09 -6.69
N GLU A 202 4.45 21.16 -6.64
CA GLU A 202 4.97 22.55 -6.66
C GLU A 202 5.96 22.80 -5.52
N GLN A 203 5.66 22.33 -4.31
CA GLN A 203 6.57 22.45 -3.16
C GLN A 203 7.84 21.62 -3.34
N TYR A 204 7.72 20.43 -3.91
CA TYR A 204 8.87 19.58 -4.24
C TYR A 204 9.81 20.27 -5.24
N LEU A 205 9.26 20.84 -6.32
CA LEU A 205 10.02 21.52 -7.37
C LEU A 205 10.75 22.77 -6.87
N LYS A 206 10.16 23.52 -5.94
CA LYS A 206 10.77 24.74 -5.35
C LYS A 206 12.11 24.46 -4.66
N LYS A 207 12.33 23.25 -4.13
CA LYS A 207 13.61 22.88 -3.51
C LYS A 207 14.77 22.93 -4.49
N ASP A 208 14.49 22.71 -5.78
CA ASP A 208 15.48 22.74 -6.87
C ASP A 208 15.36 24.02 -7.73
N GLY A 209 14.64 25.05 -7.27
CA GLY A 209 14.41 26.27 -8.04
C GLY A 209 13.56 26.07 -9.30
N LYS A 210 12.82 24.96 -9.42
CA LYS A 210 11.97 24.67 -10.55
C LYS A 210 10.54 25.12 -10.29
N THR A 211 9.80 25.42 -11.37
CA THR A 211 8.39 25.87 -11.30
C THR A 211 7.51 25.00 -12.18
N LEU A 212 6.33 24.69 -11.68
CA LEU A 212 5.24 24.07 -12.42
C LEU A 212 4.47 25.15 -13.18
N GLN A 213 4.32 25.03 -14.49
CA GLN A 213 3.60 26.00 -15.32
C GLN A 213 2.24 25.47 -15.76
N CYS A 214 2.20 24.21 -16.19
CA CYS A 214 0.99 23.56 -16.65
C CYS A 214 0.86 22.16 -16.03
N PHE A 215 -0.19 21.94 -15.23
CA PHE A 215 -0.46 20.64 -14.63
C PHE A 215 -1.74 20.04 -15.23
N PRO A 216 -1.72 18.80 -15.67
CA PRO A 216 -0.67 17.78 -15.54
C PRO A 216 0.41 17.78 -16.65
N ASP A 217 0.29 18.60 -17.70
CA ASP A 217 1.05 18.51 -18.94
C ASP A 217 2.59 18.60 -18.74
N ASP A 218 3.04 19.36 -17.74
CA ASP A 218 4.46 19.42 -17.40
C ASP A 218 5.00 18.07 -16.88
N ALA A 219 4.14 17.23 -16.28
CA ALA A 219 4.48 15.85 -15.93
C ALA A 219 4.33 14.94 -17.15
N PHE A 220 3.12 14.77 -17.64
CA PHE A 220 2.80 14.15 -18.93
C PHE A 220 1.33 14.44 -19.32
N LYS A 221 1.00 14.20 -20.56
CA LYS A 221 -0.37 14.23 -21.07
C LYS A 221 -0.68 13.00 -21.91
N ILE A 222 -1.94 12.71 -22.08
CA ILE A 222 -2.44 11.73 -23.04
C ILE A 222 -2.87 12.48 -24.30
N ASP A 223 -2.29 12.15 -25.43
CA ASP A 223 -2.65 12.77 -26.71
C ASP A 223 -3.97 12.23 -27.28
N GLU A 224 -4.40 12.78 -28.40
CA GLU A 224 -5.64 12.38 -29.08
C GLU A 224 -5.66 10.91 -29.53
N LYS A 225 -4.47 10.29 -29.69
CA LYS A 225 -4.30 8.87 -30.06
C LYS A 225 -4.27 7.96 -28.83
N GLY A 226 -4.39 8.51 -27.63
CA GLY A 226 -4.29 7.76 -26.38
C GLY A 226 -2.85 7.42 -25.97
N THR A 227 -1.87 8.13 -26.54
CA THR A 227 -0.45 7.90 -26.22
C THR A 227 0.01 8.83 -25.09
N LEU A 228 0.79 8.31 -24.15
CA LEU A 228 1.43 9.12 -23.13
C LEU A 228 2.56 9.94 -23.76
N VAL A 229 2.45 11.26 -23.63
CA VAL A 229 3.50 12.22 -24.06
C VAL A 229 4.12 12.81 -22.82
N LYS A 230 5.40 12.53 -22.59
CA LYS A 230 6.15 13.04 -21.44
C LYS A 230 6.29 14.55 -21.49
N GLY A 231 6.01 15.23 -20.36
CA GLY A 231 6.26 16.64 -20.18
C GLY A 231 7.71 16.93 -19.77
N LYS A 232 8.04 18.21 -19.70
CA LYS A 232 9.40 18.69 -19.34
C LYS A 232 9.82 18.33 -17.90
N LEU A 233 8.86 18.04 -17.01
CA LEU A 233 9.07 17.68 -15.61
C LEU A 233 8.71 16.20 -15.33
N PHE A 234 8.66 15.35 -16.34
CA PHE A 234 8.31 13.94 -16.17
C PHE A 234 9.22 13.22 -15.18
N LYS A 235 10.53 13.43 -15.27
CA LYS A 235 11.51 12.83 -14.37
C LYS A 235 11.32 13.32 -12.93
N GLU A 236 11.10 14.60 -12.75
CA GLU A 236 10.81 15.21 -11.45
C GLU A 236 9.52 14.65 -10.85
N TRP A 237 8.50 14.44 -11.68
CA TRP A 237 7.24 13.82 -11.27
C TRP A 237 7.45 12.41 -10.75
N ILE A 238 8.23 11.58 -11.44
CA ILE A 238 8.59 10.23 -10.98
C ILE A 238 9.35 10.29 -9.64
N CYS A 239 10.36 11.16 -9.54
CA CYS A 239 11.12 11.32 -8.29
C CYS A 239 10.25 11.83 -7.14
N PHE A 240 9.35 12.79 -7.39
CA PHE A 240 8.40 13.31 -6.41
C PHE A 240 7.52 12.21 -5.82
N ARG A 241 6.92 11.37 -6.68
CA ARG A 241 6.06 10.26 -6.24
C ARG A 241 6.85 9.25 -5.39
N SER A 242 8.04 8.88 -5.84
CA SER A 242 8.92 7.98 -5.09
C SER A 242 9.38 8.58 -3.75
N GLN A 243 9.65 9.89 -3.71
CA GLN A 243 9.98 10.61 -2.48
C GLN A 243 8.80 10.63 -1.51
N THR A 244 7.58 10.84 -2.00
CA THR A 244 6.36 10.80 -1.18
C THR A 244 6.21 9.46 -0.44
N ILE A 245 6.43 8.35 -1.14
CA ILE A 245 6.39 7.01 -0.53
C ILE A 245 7.57 6.82 0.44
N ALA A 246 8.78 7.26 0.08
CA ALA A 246 9.93 7.17 0.97
C ALA A 246 9.75 7.96 2.27
N ASP A 247 9.19 9.17 2.19
CA ASP A 247 8.89 10.02 3.35
C ASP A 247 7.83 9.37 4.24
N PHE A 248 6.77 8.81 3.65
CA PHE A 248 5.76 8.07 4.40
C PHE A 248 6.35 6.84 5.09
N THR A 249 7.19 6.06 4.42
CA THR A 249 7.85 4.90 5.04
C THR A 249 8.79 5.31 6.18
N SER A 250 9.42 6.48 6.09
CA SER A 250 10.24 7.04 7.18
C SER A 250 9.38 7.39 8.41
N ARG A 251 8.17 7.91 8.21
CA ARG A 251 7.21 8.17 9.30
C ARG A 251 6.79 6.87 9.99
N ILE A 252 6.52 5.81 9.23
CA ILE A 252 6.22 4.48 9.80
C ILE A 252 7.44 3.96 10.57
N ARG A 253 8.65 4.07 10.01
CA ARG A 253 9.89 3.65 10.68
C ARG A 253 10.08 4.38 12.02
N SER A 254 9.80 5.68 12.07
CA SER A 254 9.88 6.45 13.31
C SER A 254 8.91 5.92 14.37
N LEU A 255 7.68 5.58 13.96
CA LEU A 255 6.68 4.99 14.83
C LEU A 255 7.09 3.58 15.31
N VAL A 256 7.59 2.74 14.42
CA VAL A 256 8.13 1.41 14.76
C VAL A 256 9.30 1.53 15.74
N ASN A 257 10.21 2.48 15.55
CA ASN A 257 11.35 2.69 16.45
C ASN A 257 10.90 3.16 17.85
N LYS A 258 9.87 3.99 17.94
CA LYS A 258 9.25 4.36 19.22
C LYS A 258 8.83 3.10 19.99
N TYR A 259 8.00 2.26 19.40
CA TYR A 259 7.50 1.04 20.05
C TYR A 259 8.57 -0.04 20.22
N LYS A 260 9.62 -0.04 19.39
CA LYS A 260 10.78 -0.89 19.56
C LYS A 260 11.56 -0.57 20.85
N SER A 261 11.65 0.71 21.20
CA SER A 261 12.29 1.15 22.44
C SER A 261 11.39 0.97 23.68
N GLU A 262 10.07 1.16 23.50
CA GLU A 262 9.13 1.18 24.63
C GLU A 262 8.59 -0.22 24.99
N LYS A 263 8.50 -1.14 24.02
CA LYS A 263 7.73 -2.38 24.19
C LYS A 263 8.45 -3.65 23.71
N ASN A 264 8.97 -3.67 22.48
CA ASN A 264 9.54 -4.87 21.87
C ASN A 264 10.81 -4.54 21.07
N SER A 265 11.98 -4.79 21.63
CA SER A 265 13.29 -4.52 20.99
C SER A 265 13.54 -5.29 19.69
N ASN A 266 12.81 -6.39 19.45
CA ASN A 266 12.93 -7.24 18.27
C ASN A 266 11.98 -6.85 17.11
N LEU A 267 11.15 -5.82 17.31
CA LEU A 267 10.18 -5.37 16.32
C LEU A 267 10.85 -5.06 14.98
N LYS A 268 10.28 -5.56 13.88
CA LYS A 268 10.80 -5.40 12.52
C LYS A 268 9.85 -4.63 11.62
N MET A 269 10.40 -4.03 10.58
CA MET A 269 9.64 -3.40 9.50
C MET A 269 10.09 -3.97 8.16
N ALA A 270 9.16 -4.45 7.36
CA ALA A 270 9.41 -5.01 6.05
C ALA A 270 8.48 -4.40 4.99
N ALA A 271 8.79 -4.60 3.73
CA ALA A 271 7.89 -4.32 2.63
C ALA A 271 7.71 -5.57 1.76
N TYR A 272 6.48 -5.78 1.28
CA TYR A 272 6.19 -6.74 0.22
C TYR A 272 6.28 -6.03 -1.13
N VAL A 273 7.14 -6.52 -2.02
CA VAL A 273 7.40 -5.97 -3.35
C VAL A 273 7.44 -7.07 -4.40
N GLY A 274 7.13 -6.73 -5.66
CA GLY A 274 7.32 -7.66 -6.76
C GLY A 274 8.77 -7.68 -7.26
N SER A 275 9.15 -8.72 -8.00
CA SER A 275 10.52 -8.91 -8.50
C SER A 275 10.90 -8.04 -9.71
N TRP A 276 9.96 -7.31 -10.30
CA TRP A 276 10.13 -6.49 -11.50
C TRP A 276 10.48 -5.03 -11.17
N TYR A 277 11.64 -4.81 -10.58
CA TYR A 277 12.10 -3.49 -10.15
C TYR A 277 12.11 -2.45 -11.28
N GLU A 278 12.43 -2.85 -12.50
CA GLU A 278 12.56 -1.99 -13.68
C GLU A 278 11.32 -1.20 -14.07
N VAL A 279 10.15 -1.58 -13.57
CA VAL A 279 8.88 -0.88 -13.82
C VAL A 279 8.23 -0.30 -12.56
N TYR A 280 8.82 -0.47 -11.37
CA TYR A 280 8.25 0.02 -10.10
C TYR A 280 8.18 1.54 -9.99
N TYR A 281 9.01 2.27 -10.77
CA TYR A 281 8.87 3.73 -10.88
C TYR A 281 7.44 4.15 -11.27
N GLN A 282 6.71 3.32 -12.04
CA GLN A 282 5.32 3.57 -12.42
C GLN A 282 4.37 3.62 -11.22
N ASN A 283 4.71 2.94 -10.14
CA ASN A 283 3.94 2.93 -8.91
C ASN A 283 4.46 3.92 -7.85
N GLY A 284 5.44 4.76 -8.19
CA GLY A 284 6.06 5.69 -7.26
C GLY A 284 6.84 5.00 -6.15
N VAL A 285 7.53 3.89 -6.46
CA VAL A 285 8.25 3.08 -5.46
C VAL A 285 9.68 2.85 -5.89
N ASN A 286 10.63 3.13 -4.99
CA ASN A 286 12.03 2.82 -5.16
C ASN A 286 12.54 2.00 -3.97
N TRP A 287 12.65 0.67 -4.14
CA TRP A 287 13.15 -0.26 -3.13
C TRP A 287 14.57 -0.76 -3.42
N ALA A 288 15.26 -0.21 -4.42
CA ALA A 288 16.68 -0.48 -4.63
C ALA A 288 17.54 0.24 -3.59
N SER A 289 18.81 -0.12 -3.51
CA SER A 289 19.79 0.62 -2.72
C SER A 289 19.95 2.06 -3.22
N ASP A 290 20.18 3.00 -2.31
CA ASP A 290 20.56 4.39 -2.63
C ASP A 290 21.91 4.48 -3.36
N LYS A 291 22.69 3.38 -3.35
CA LYS A 291 23.94 3.20 -4.07
C LYS A 291 23.79 2.46 -5.40
N PHE A 292 22.54 2.21 -5.83
CA PHE A 292 22.28 1.54 -7.10
C PHE A 292 22.84 2.35 -8.27
N VAL A 293 23.65 1.71 -9.11
CA VAL A 293 24.16 2.31 -10.35
C VAL A 293 23.53 1.59 -11.53
N TYR A 294 22.75 2.33 -12.30
CA TYR A 294 22.18 1.80 -13.54
C TYR A 294 23.31 1.44 -14.54
N ASN A 295 23.13 0.31 -15.19
CA ASN A 295 24.01 -0.14 -16.27
C ASN A 295 23.15 -0.47 -17.51
N ASP A 296 23.55 0.00 -18.67
CA ASP A 296 22.80 -0.17 -19.94
C ASP A 296 22.51 -1.63 -20.30
N ARG A 297 23.33 -2.58 -19.80
CA ARG A 297 23.07 -4.02 -19.96
C ARG A 297 21.77 -4.48 -19.29
N LEU A 298 21.24 -3.71 -18.30
CA LEU A 298 19.97 -4.02 -17.65
C LEU A 298 18.77 -3.74 -18.57
N ALA A 299 18.94 -2.87 -19.57
CA ALA A 299 17.93 -2.54 -20.58
C ALA A 299 16.56 -2.13 -19.97
N PHE A 300 16.57 -1.36 -18.86
CA PHE A 300 15.33 -0.91 -18.24
C PHE A 300 14.55 0.04 -19.17
N PRO A 301 13.21 -0.03 -19.18
CA PRO A 301 12.38 0.75 -20.11
C PRO A 301 12.57 2.28 -20.02
N GLU A 302 12.88 2.79 -18.82
CA GLU A 302 13.08 4.21 -18.56
C GLU A 302 14.46 4.46 -17.92
N SER A 303 15.51 4.08 -18.63
CA SER A 303 16.89 4.13 -18.13
C SER A 303 17.33 5.51 -17.62
N ASN A 304 16.83 6.59 -18.21
CA ASN A 304 17.14 7.96 -17.83
C ASN A 304 16.60 8.41 -16.48
N ILE A 305 15.69 7.65 -15.85
CA ILE A 305 15.18 7.92 -14.50
C ILE A 305 16.25 7.56 -13.46
N TYR A 306 16.97 6.46 -13.67
CA TYR A 306 17.88 5.85 -12.70
C TYR A 306 19.19 6.64 -12.58
N GLY A 307 19.14 7.73 -11.81
CA GLY A 307 20.27 8.58 -11.46
C GLY A 307 20.27 8.96 -9.98
N SER A 308 21.22 9.75 -9.54
CA SER A 308 21.41 10.11 -8.13
C SER A 308 20.12 10.59 -7.46
N LYS A 309 19.37 11.47 -8.11
CA LYS A 309 18.14 12.03 -7.57
C LYS A 309 17.04 10.96 -7.35
N TYR A 310 16.91 9.98 -8.24
CA TYR A 310 15.98 8.86 -8.04
C TYR A 310 16.48 7.93 -6.94
N ASN A 311 17.81 7.69 -6.87
CA ASN A 311 18.39 6.84 -5.84
C ASN A 311 18.15 7.39 -4.42
N GLU A 312 18.16 8.72 -4.24
CA GLU A 312 17.85 9.38 -2.97
C GLU A 312 16.44 9.05 -2.45
N THR A 313 15.51 8.70 -3.34
CA THR A 313 14.14 8.32 -3.00
C THR A 313 14.02 6.87 -2.52
N SER A 314 15.12 6.14 -2.39
CA SER A 314 15.11 4.77 -1.86
C SER A 314 14.56 4.74 -0.44
N TYR A 315 13.58 3.86 -0.20
CA TYR A 315 13.09 3.59 1.15
C TYR A 315 13.74 2.35 1.79
N LEU A 316 14.64 1.68 1.10
CA LEU A 316 15.28 0.44 1.60
C LEU A 316 15.92 0.63 2.98
N LYS A 317 16.52 1.80 3.23
CA LYS A 317 17.12 2.16 4.53
C LYS A 317 16.13 2.15 5.71
N ASN A 318 14.84 2.25 5.43
CA ASN A 318 13.79 2.23 6.45
C ASN A 318 13.36 0.80 6.82
N LEU A 319 13.83 -0.23 6.11
CA LEU A 319 13.39 -1.61 6.26
C LEU A 319 14.45 -2.46 6.96
N ASP A 320 13.98 -3.49 7.67
CA ASP A 320 14.84 -4.55 8.20
C ASP A 320 15.02 -5.68 7.18
N PHE A 321 14.02 -5.92 6.31
CA PHE A 321 14.07 -6.89 5.21
C PHE A 321 13.00 -6.64 4.15
N LEU A 322 13.14 -7.29 2.99
CA LEU A 322 12.16 -7.31 1.90
C LEU A 322 11.52 -8.69 1.79
N MET A 323 10.24 -8.72 1.48
CA MET A 323 9.52 -9.90 1.00
C MET A 323 9.28 -9.72 -0.50
N ILE A 324 9.97 -10.50 -1.33
CA ILE A 324 9.92 -10.34 -2.78
C ILE A 324 9.00 -11.40 -3.36
N GLY A 325 7.91 -10.95 -3.99
CA GLY A 325 6.97 -11.80 -4.72
C GLY A 325 7.55 -12.20 -6.07
N THR A 326 7.88 -13.48 -6.22
CA THR A 326 8.40 -14.05 -7.45
C THR A 326 7.27 -14.79 -8.19
N TYR A 327 6.46 -14.02 -8.92
CA TYR A 327 5.40 -14.59 -9.74
C TYR A 327 5.97 -14.96 -11.11
N TYR A 328 6.17 -16.25 -11.35
CA TYR A 328 6.50 -16.78 -12.67
C TYR A 328 5.21 -17.19 -13.38
N LYS A 329 5.09 -16.78 -14.64
CA LYS A 329 4.01 -17.23 -15.52
C LYS A 329 4.44 -18.50 -16.24
#